data_f468441b008d722a1ca0d3e1e314aa85
#
_entry.id   f468441b008d722a1ca0d3e1e314aa85
#
_cell.length_a   1.000
_cell.length_b   1.000
_cell.length_c   1.000
_cell.angle_alpha   90.00
_cell.angle_beta   90.00
_cell.angle_gamma   90.00
#
_symmetry.space_group_name_H-M   'P 1'
#
loop_
_entity.id
_entity.type
_entity.pdbx_description
1 polymer ?
#
loop_
_entity_poly.entity_id
_entity_poly.type
_entity_poly.pdbx_seq_one_letter_code
_entity_poly.pdbx_strand_id
1 'polypeptide(L)'
;MPEQARAAPYRGVVLVVTRHRLPLPGHADTAAALAAARDVLAVLAEQKGYLRGWITRAVDDPDLLVVAHEWADAGSYRRALSAYDVKLRWPFFLTATDEATAFEVLVSRTPDSVVESPSAIAADHDTVGLGSAAGPDISTGDFA
;
A
#
# COMPACT_ATOMS: atom_id res chain seq x y z
N MET A 1 -21.70 -12.23 -16.42
CA MET A 1 -21.55 -11.85 -16.11
C MET A 1 -21.41 -11.48 -15.41
N PRO A 2 -21.48 -11.46 -15.19
CA PRO A 2 -21.38 -10.89 -14.54
C PRO A 2 -20.77 -10.33 -14.01
N GLU A 3 -20.40 -10.17 -13.71
CA GLU A 3 -19.94 -9.77 -13.21
C GLU A 3 -19.74 -8.94 -13.01
N GLN A 4 -19.94 -8.61 -13.13
CA GLN A 4 -19.88 -7.83 -12.94
C GLN A 4 -19.80 -7.24 -12.16
N ALA A 5 -19.93 -7.20 -12.00
CA ALA A 5 -19.99 -6.78 -11.41
C ALA A 5 -19.42 -6.36 -10.89
N ARG A 6 -19.23 -6.08 -10.85
CA ARG A 6 -18.72 -5.71 -10.42
C ARG A 6 -18.34 -4.48 -10.26
N ALA A 7 -18.64 -3.60 -10.24
CA ALA A 7 -18.35 -2.29 -10.14
C ALA A 7 -18.09 -1.90 -8.80
N ALA A 8 -18.72 -2.44 -7.95
CA ALA A 8 -18.49 -2.13 -6.60
C ALA A 8 -17.07 -2.35 -6.15
N PRO A 9 -16.27 -3.00 -6.89
CA PRO A 9 -14.96 -3.33 -6.40
C PRO A 9 -14.07 -2.19 -6.01
N TYR A 10 -14.37 -1.01 -6.39
CA TYR A 10 -13.47 0.06 -6.03
C TYR A 10 -13.90 0.84 -4.78
N ARG A 11 -14.93 0.41 -4.10
CA ARG A 11 -15.32 1.11 -2.89
C ARG A 11 -14.45 0.66 -1.74
N GLY A 12 -13.84 1.63 -1.05
CA GLY A 12 -13.01 1.33 0.09
C GLY A 12 -11.63 0.81 -0.24
N VAL A 13 -11.27 0.78 -1.53
CA VAL A 13 -9.96 0.31 -1.95
C VAL A 13 -8.86 1.16 -1.34
N VAL A 14 -7.80 0.50 -0.94
CA VAL A 14 -6.62 1.16 -0.39
C VAL A 14 -5.45 0.90 -1.33
N LEU A 15 -4.72 1.96 -1.64
CA LEU A 15 -3.49 1.87 -2.42
C LEU A 15 -2.32 2.06 -1.47
N VAL A 16 -1.39 1.13 -1.49
CA VAL A 16 -0.18 1.23 -0.66
C VAL A 16 1.00 1.50 -1.56
N VAL A 17 1.81 2.48 -1.21
CA VAL A 17 2.98 2.89 -2.00
C VAL A 17 4.15 3.03 -1.06
N THR A 18 5.23 2.30 -1.30
CA THR A 18 6.44 2.44 -0.51
C THR A 18 7.60 2.80 -1.45
N ARG A 19 8.42 3.73 -1.01
CA ARG A 19 9.55 4.23 -1.79
C ARG A 19 10.84 3.77 -1.16
N HIS A 20 11.73 3.23 -1.97
CA HIS A 20 12.97 2.64 -1.48
C HIS A 20 14.13 3.19 -2.28
N ARG A 21 15.07 3.85 -1.61
CA ARG A 21 16.26 4.38 -2.26
C ARG A 21 17.29 3.28 -2.41
N LEU A 22 17.79 3.12 -3.61
CA LEU A 22 18.87 2.17 -3.89
C LEU A 22 20.21 2.86 -3.63
N PRO A 23 21.19 2.16 -3.13
CA PRO A 23 21.18 0.74 -2.76
C PRO A 23 20.45 0.52 -1.46
N LEU A 24 19.79 -0.60 -1.32
CA LEU A 24 19.08 -0.91 -0.10
C LEU A 24 20.04 -1.47 0.95
N PRO A 25 19.89 -1.06 2.19
CA PRO A 25 20.70 -1.65 3.26
C PRO A 25 20.54 -3.18 3.27
N GLY A 26 21.65 -3.85 3.38
CA GLY A 26 21.62 -5.30 3.45
C GLY A 26 21.47 -6.01 2.12
N HIS A 27 21.47 -5.28 1.00
CA HIS A 27 21.34 -5.88 -0.31
C HIS A 27 22.53 -5.46 -1.17
N ALA A 28 23.11 -6.42 -1.84
CA ALA A 28 24.37 -6.19 -2.54
C ALA A 28 24.24 -5.27 -3.75
N ASP A 29 23.15 -5.37 -4.48
CA ASP A 29 22.96 -4.61 -5.70
C ASP A 29 21.49 -4.48 -6.05
N THR A 30 21.20 -3.87 -7.18
CA THR A 30 19.84 -3.66 -7.64
C THR A 30 19.12 -4.99 -7.89
N ALA A 31 19.83 -5.99 -8.39
CA ALA A 31 19.20 -7.29 -8.63
C ALA A 31 18.74 -7.92 -7.33
N ALA A 32 19.53 -7.79 -6.27
CA ALA A 32 19.15 -8.31 -4.95
C ALA A 32 17.95 -7.53 -4.39
N ALA A 33 17.93 -6.21 -4.59
CA ALA A 33 16.81 -5.40 -4.15
C ALA A 33 15.52 -5.79 -4.87
N LEU A 34 15.60 -6.01 -6.18
CA LEU A 34 14.43 -6.44 -6.95
C LEU A 34 13.95 -7.81 -6.54
N ALA A 35 14.87 -8.72 -6.23
CA ALA A 35 14.50 -10.06 -5.76
C ALA A 35 13.76 -9.97 -4.43
N ALA A 36 14.21 -9.10 -3.53
CA ALA A 36 13.56 -8.91 -2.25
C ALA A 36 12.15 -8.31 -2.44
N ALA A 37 12.01 -7.35 -3.35
CA ALA A 37 10.72 -6.75 -3.63
C ALA A 37 9.75 -7.78 -4.22
N ARG A 38 10.23 -8.63 -5.13
CA ARG A 38 9.39 -9.70 -5.69
C ARG A 38 8.92 -10.67 -4.63
N ASP A 39 9.80 -11.01 -3.71
CA ASP A 39 9.46 -11.93 -2.63
C ASP A 39 8.39 -11.33 -1.72
N VAL A 40 8.51 -10.06 -1.39
CA VAL A 40 7.51 -9.37 -0.59
C VAL A 40 6.18 -9.34 -1.31
N LEU A 41 6.19 -8.97 -2.58
CA LEU A 41 4.95 -8.86 -3.33
C LEU A 41 4.27 -10.22 -3.48
N ALA A 42 5.06 -11.29 -3.59
CA ALA A 42 4.51 -12.63 -3.69
C ALA A 42 3.76 -13.03 -2.43
N VAL A 43 4.32 -12.76 -1.26
CA VAL A 43 3.64 -13.14 -0.03
C VAL A 43 2.44 -12.25 0.26
N LEU A 44 2.50 -10.98 -0.13
CA LEU A 44 1.34 -10.09 -0.01
C LEU A 44 0.22 -10.57 -0.92
N ALA A 45 0.55 -11.05 -2.10
CA ALA A 45 -0.45 -11.51 -3.05
C ALA A 45 -1.23 -12.72 -2.58
N GLU A 46 -0.70 -13.43 -1.60
CA GLU A 46 -1.39 -14.58 -1.02
C GLU A 46 -2.39 -14.18 0.05
N GLN A 47 -2.39 -12.94 0.46
CA GLN A 47 -3.23 -12.52 1.58
C GLN A 47 -4.62 -12.13 1.09
N LYS A 48 -5.61 -12.41 1.94
CA LYS A 48 -6.99 -12.10 1.59
C LYS A 48 -7.18 -10.61 1.41
N GLY A 49 -7.82 -10.22 0.35
CA GLY A 49 -8.10 -8.82 0.06
C GLY A 49 -7.08 -8.13 -0.83
N TYR A 50 -5.98 -8.81 -1.13
CA TYR A 50 -5.01 -8.27 -2.08
C TYR A 50 -5.65 -8.25 -3.48
N LEU A 51 -5.49 -7.16 -4.22
CA LEU A 51 -6.06 -7.05 -5.55
C LEU A 51 -4.99 -7.11 -6.64
N ARG A 52 -3.97 -6.31 -6.54
CA ARG A 52 -2.85 -6.34 -7.50
C ARG A 52 -1.72 -5.46 -7.01
N GLY A 53 -0.59 -5.57 -7.65
CA GLY A 53 0.56 -4.77 -7.25
C GLY A 53 1.60 -4.64 -8.33
N TRP A 54 2.56 -3.76 -8.09
CA TRP A 54 3.60 -3.43 -9.05
C TRP A 54 4.91 -3.16 -8.33
N ILE A 55 6.00 -3.49 -9.00
CA ILE A 55 7.33 -3.06 -8.62
C ILE A 55 7.78 -2.14 -9.73
N THR A 56 8.08 -0.91 -9.41
CA THR A 56 8.38 0.11 -10.42
C THR A 56 9.68 0.81 -10.09
N ARG A 57 10.22 1.50 -11.08
CA ARG A 57 11.42 2.29 -10.90
C ARG A 57 11.12 3.66 -11.52
N ALA A 58 11.52 4.71 -10.84
CA ALA A 58 11.25 6.05 -11.34
C ALA A 58 11.97 6.27 -12.67
N VAL A 59 11.27 6.84 -13.63
CA VAL A 59 11.81 7.01 -14.98
C VAL A 59 12.96 7.99 -15.00
N ASP A 60 12.88 9.03 -14.21
CA ASP A 60 13.90 10.07 -14.19
C ASP A 60 14.76 10.02 -12.92
N ASP A 61 14.65 8.95 -12.14
CA ASP A 61 15.48 8.78 -10.94
C ASP A 61 15.70 7.28 -10.75
N PRO A 62 16.62 6.67 -11.47
CA PRO A 62 16.75 5.21 -11.50
C PRO A 62 17.15 4.58 -10.17
N ASP A 63 17.54 5.39 -9.19
CA ASP A 63 17.85 4.85 -7.88
C ASP A 63 16.62 4.84 -6.95
N LEU A 64 15.44 5.19 -7.47
CA LEU A 64 14.23 5.14 -6.68
C LEU A 64 13.34 3.98 -7.15
N LEU A 65 13.15 3.02 -6.26
CA LEU A 65 12.29 1.88 -6.50
C LEU A 65 10.99 2.14 -5.75
N VAL A 66 9.86 1.93 -6.39
CA VAL A 66 8.56 2.14 -5.74
C VAL A 66 7.76 0.86 -5.89
N VAL A 67 7.27 0.36 -4.77
CA VAL A 67 6.40 -0.81 -4.74
C VAL A 67 5.00 -0.32 -4.42
N ALA A 68 4.04 -0.71 -5.22
CA ALA A 68 2.66 -0.27 -5.03
C ALA A 68 1.74 -1.47 -5.09
N HIS A 69 0.73 -1.50 -4.24
CA HIS A 69 -0.25 -2.57 -4.28
C HIS A 69 -1.62 -2.08 -3.79
N GLU A 70 -2.65 -2.76 -4.24
CA GLU A 70 -4.03 -2.37 -3.94
C GLU A 70 -4.71 -3.45 -3.12
N TRP A 71 -5.55 -3.04 -2.22
CA TRP A 71 -6.27 -3.91 -1.29
C TRP A 71 -7.75 -3.56 -1.30
N ALA A 72 -8.58 -4.58 -1.09
CA ALA A 72 -10.03 -4.39 -1.08
C ALA A 72 -10.48 -3.40 -0.01
N ASP A 73 -9.77 -3.33 1.09
CA ASP A 73 -10.07 -2.39 2.17
C ASP A 73 -8.87 -2.29 3.11
N ALA A 74 -8.91 -1.31 3.98
CA ALA A 74 -7.82 -1.07 4.93
C ALA A 74 -7.63 -2.22 5.91
N GLY A 75 -8.74 -2.84 6.30
CA GLY A 75 -8.67 -3.97 7.24
C GLY A 75 -7.91 -5.15 6.67
N SER A 76 -8.12 -5.43 5.38
CA SER A 76 -7.39 -6.51 4.71
C SER A 76 -5.90 -6.25 4.71
N TYR A 77 -5.51 -5.04 4.40
CA TYR A 77 -4.09 -4.67 4.42
C TYR A 77 -3.53 -4.80 5.84
N ARG A 78 -4.22 -4.29 6.84
CA ARG A 78 -3.75 -4.38 8.21
C ARG A 78 -3.60 -5.84 8.65
N ARG A 79 -4.54 -6.67 8.29
CA ARG A 79 -4.46 -8.10 8.65
C ARG A 79 -3.29 -8.77 7.93
N ALA A 80 -3.04 -8.37 6.68
CA ALA A 80 -1.91 -8.91 5.93
C ALA A 80 -0.58 -8.62 6.64
N LEU A 81 -0.45 -7.43 7.20
CA LEU A 81 0.78 -7.06 7.91
C LEU A 81 1.03 -7.92 9.15
N SER A 82 -0.01 -8.59 9.64
CA SER A 82 0.13 -9.48 10.79
C SER A 82 0.41 -10.92 10.38
N ALA A 83 0.35 -11.24 9.10
CA ALA A 83 0.59 -12.60 8.64
C ALA A 83 2.06 -12.96 8.84
N TYR A 84 2.29 -14.19 9.25
CA TYR A 84 3.64 -14.66 9.57
C TYR A 84 4.61 -14.47 8.39
N ASP A 85 4.19 -14.88 7.20
CA ASP A 85 5.06 -14.78 6.03
C ASP A 85 5.39 -13.33 5.68
N VAL A 86 4.46 -12.42 5.93
CA VAL A 86 4.71 -11.00 5.70
C VAL A 86 5.67 -10.46 6.75
N LYS A 87 5.50 -10.88 8.00
CA LYS A 87 6.40 -10.45 9.07
C LYS A 87 7.83 -10.91 8.83
N LEU A 88 8.01 -12.05 8.21
CA LEU A 88 9.36 -12.52 7.89
C LEU A 88 10.05 -11.59 6.88
N ARG A 89 9.30 -10.81 6.13
CA ARG A 89 9.86 -9.89 5.13
C ARG A 89 9.90 -8.45 5.65
N TRP A 90 9.67 -8.28 6.94
CA TRP A 90 9.67 -6.94 7.53
C TRP A 90 10.94 -6.14 7.25
N PRO A 91 12.11 -6.75 7.19
CA PRO A 91 13.31 -5.98 6.86
C PRO A 91 13.21 -5.19 5.56
N PHE A 92 12.51 -5.71 4.55
CA PHE A 92 12.32 -4.96 3.33
C PHE A 92 11.46 -3.71 3.58
N PHE A 93 10.39 -3.86 4.36
CA PHE A 93 9.51 -2.71 4.65
C PHE A 93 10.27 -1.61 5.39
N LEU A 94 11.24 -1.98 6.20
CA LEU A 94 12.02 -0.99 6.94
C LEU A 94 12.95 -0.18 6.05
N THR A 95 13.16 -0.58 4.80
CA THR A 95 13.98 0.21 3.89
C THR A 95 13.17 1.30 3.20
N ALA A 96 11.88 1.36 3.43
CA ALA A 96 11.04 2.40 2.82
C ALA A 96 11.36 3.76 3.45
N THR A 97 11.24 4.81 2.64
CA THR A 97 11.39 6.16 3.16
C THR A 97 10.23 6.48 4.09
N ASP A 98 10.47 7.41 5.02
CA ASP A 98 9.52 7.72 6.07
C ASP A 98 8.45 8.67 5.56
N GLU A 99 7.41 8.13 4.99
CA GLU A 99 6.31 8.90 4.40
C GLU A 99 5.04 8.09 4.56
N ALA A 100 3.90 8.73 4.43
CA ALA A 100 2.63 8.00 4.43
C ALA A 100 2.63 6.99 3.30
N THR A 101 2.13 5.80 3.55
CA THR A 101 2.21 4.72 2.59
C THR A 101 0.85 4.21 2.13
N ALA A 102 -0.18 4.31 2.96
CA ALA A 102 -1.48 3.75 2.62
C ALA A 102 -2.48 4.86 2.36
N PHE A 103 -3.18 4.77 1.26
CA PHE A 103 -4.06 5.82 0.79
C PHE A 103 -5.43 5.26 0.41
N GLU A 104 -6.48 5.90 0.86
CA GLU A 104 -7.81 5.56 0.42
C GLU A 104 -7.98 6.02 -1.01
N VAL A 105 -8.54 5.19 -1.86
CA VAL A 105 -8.85 5.60 -3.22
C VAL A 105 -10.22 6.28 -3.19
N LEU A 106 -10.24 7.56 -3.43
CA LEU A 106 -11.49 8.33 -3.40
C LEU A 106 -12.15 8.44 -4.77
N VAL A 107 -11.34 8.45 -5.82
CA VAL A 107 -11.85 8.49 -7.19
C VAL A 107 -11.01 7.56 -8.03
N SER A 108 -11.64 6.67 -8.76
CA SER A 108 -10.96 5.81 -9.71
C SER A 108 -11.56 6.09 -11.07
N ARG A 109 -10.73 6.43 -12.04
CA ARG A 109 -11.24 6.82 -13.34
C ARG A 109 -10.52 6.09 -14.46
N THR A 110 -11.31 5.54 -15.36
CA THR A 110 -10.82 5.04 -16.64
C THR A 110 -11.30 6.02 -17.71
N PRO A 111 -10.87 5.89 -18.96
CA PRO A 111 -11.40 6.79 -20.00
C PRO A 111 -12.93 6.76 -20.09
N ASP A 112 -13.53 5.63 -19.75
CA ASP A 112 -14.96 5.44 -19.95
C ASP A 112 -15.80 5.55 -18.68
N SER A 113 -15.21 5.56 -17.53
CA SER A 113 -16.00 5.52 -16.30
C SER A 113 -15.28 6.15 -15.14
N VAL A 114 -16.07 6.53 -14.14
CA VAL A 114 -15.50 7.04 -12.91
C VAL A 114 -16.26 6.38 -11.76
N VAL A 115 -15.53 5.99 -10.74
CA VAL A 115 -16.10 5.45 -9.52
C VAL A 115 -15.62 6.33 -8.37
N GLU A 116 -16.55 6.83 -7.59
CA GLU A 116 -16.21 7.66 -6.45
C GLU A 116 -16.59 6.95 -5.17
N SER A 117 -15.76 7.05 -4.17
CA SER A 117 -16.02 6.46 -2.88
C SER A 117 -15.85 7.52 -1.81
N PRO A 118 -16.81 7.72 -0.96
CA PRO A 118 -16.62 8.66 0.15
C PRO A 118 -15.54 8.13 1.07
N SER A 119 -14.84 9.01 1.70
CA SER A 119 -13.79 8.59 2.62
C SER A 119 -14.39 7.83 3.78
N ALA A 120 -13.87 6.66 4.05
CA ALA A 120 -14.30 5.86 5.18
C ALA A 120 -13.62 6.32 6.46
N ILE A 121 -12.57 7.11 6.36
CA ILE A 121 -11.85 7.55 7.54
C ILE A 121 -12.10 9.01 7.86
N ALA A 122 -12.78 9.74 7.02
CA ALA A 122 -12.93 11.16 7.25
C ALA A 122 -13.66 11.48 8.53
N ALA A 123 -14.64 10.73 8.87
CA ALA A 123 -15.45 11.00 10.02
C ALA A 123 -14.80 10.59 11.32
N ASP A 124 -13.86 9.69 11.28
CA ASP A 124 -13.24 9.19 12.45
C ASP A 124 -11.77 9.25 12.37
N HIS A 125 -11.20 10.20 11.66
CA HIS A 125 -9.76 10.23 11.44
C HIS A 125 -8.97 10.25 12.72
N ASP A 126 -9.52 10.71 13.78
CA ASP A 126 -8.82 10.73 15.02
C ASP A 126 -8.50 9.39 15.50
N THR A 127 -9.28 8.43 15.16
CA THR A 127 -9.09 7.12 15.69
C THR A 127 -8.34 6.25 14.78
N VAL A 128 -8.06 6.69 13.62
CA VAL A 128 -7.45 5.89 12.73
C VAL A 128 -6.08 5.80 12.88
N GLY A 129 -5.47 5.42 13.38
CA GLY A 129 -4.16 5.43 13.45
C GLY A 129 -3.48 4.75 12.40
N LEU A 130 -3.90 4.88 11.24
CA LEU A 130 -3.32 4.22 10.26
C LEU A 130 -1.96 4.45 10.15
N GLY A 131 -1.56 5.23 10.05
CA GLY A 131 -0.30 5.46 9.92
C GLY A 131 0.27 5.71 11.08
N SER A 132 -0.25 6.12 11.70
CA SER A 132 0.29 6.48 12.75
C SER A 132 0.28 5.51 13.52
N ALA A 133 0.37 5.30 13.13
CA ALA A 133 0.29 4.54 13.68
C ALA A 133 0.32 5.11 14.55
N ALA A 134 0.47 5.67 14.52
CA ALA A 134 0.29 6.25 15.10
C ALA A 134 -0.33 6.89 15.49
N GLY A 135 -0.47 7.16 15.57
CA GLY A 135 -1.08 7.84 15.90
C GLY A 135 -1.69 8.34 16.45
N PRO A 136 -1.97 8.49 16.95
CA PRO A 136 -2.85 9.11 17.30
C PRO A 136 -2.94 10.14 17.42
N ASP A 137 -2.72 10.44 17.53
CA ASP A 137 -2.96 11.27 17.57
C ASP A 137 -2.74 12.00 17.15
N ILE A 138 -2.41 12.03 16.78
CA ILE A 138 -2.38 12.76 16.21
C ILE A 138 -2.88 13.38 15.94
N SER A 139 -3.09 13.38 15.99
CA SER A 139 -3.67 14.01 15.76
C SER A 139 -4.23 14.44 15.73
N THR A 140 -4.45 14.44 15.86
CA THR A 140 -5.10 14.93 15.79
C THR A 140 -5.57 15.68 15.75
N GLY A 141 -5.79 15.49 15.92
CA GLY A 141 -6.54 16.49 15.84
C GLY A 141 -5.88 17.60 15.39
N ASP A 142 -5.12 17.62 15.46
CA ASP A 142 -4.52 18.60 15.07
C ASP A 142 -4.54 18.78 13.83
N PHE A 143 -4.67 18.10 13.25
CA PHE A 143 -4.70 18.34 12.10
C PHE A 143 -5.76 18.66 11.77
N ALA A 144 -6.17 18.65 12.47
CA ALA A 144 -7.35 18.94 12.16
C ALA A 144 -7.53 19.92 11.49
#